data_679b136e0e793448bbe164b9dba1f870
#
_entry.id   679b136e0e793448bbe164b9dba1f870
#
_cell.length_a   1.000
_cell.length_b   1.000
_cell.length_c   1.000
_cell.angle_alpha   90.00
_cell.angle_beta   90.00
_cell.angle_gamma   90.00
#
_symmetry.space_group_name_H-M   'P 1'
#
loop_
_entity.id
_entity.type
_entity.pdbx_description
1 polymer ?
#
loop_
_entity_poly.entity_id
_entity_poly.type
_entity_poly.pdbx_seq_one_letter_code
_entity_poly.pdbx_strand_id
1 'polypeptide(L)'
;MIAIITAILSGALMSVQGVFNEGVTKQTSIWVSASFVQLTAFLFCIGAWFFTGRESSFGALLRIDNKYMLLGGILGALITYTVIKSMSGLGPAQAVMIIVTAQLLAAYLIELFGLFGTQKVDFQWHKLIGFAISIGGILLFKWDK
;
A
#
# COMPACT_ATOMS: atom_id res chain seq x y z
N MET A 1 -16.93 1.18 13.42
CA MET A 1 -15.88 1.60 14.36
C MET A 1 -14.59 0.78 14.21
N ILE A 2 -14.64 -0.55 14.26
CA ILE A 2 -13.46 -1.44 14.10
C ILE A 2 -12.70 -1.15 12.78
N ALA A 3 -13.38 -1.06 11.64
CA ALA A 3 -12.75 -0.80 10.34
C ALA A 3 -11.94 0.51 10.29
N ILE A 4 -12.41 1.56 10.97
CA ILE A 4 -11.70 2.85 11.03
C ILE A 4 -10.41 2.70 11.84
N ILE A 5 -10.48 2.04 13.00
CA ILE A 5 -9.31 1.79 13.85
C ILE A 5 -8.27 0.94 13.11
N THR A 6 -8.74 -0.10 12.41
CA THR A 6 -7.87 -0.97 11.60
C THR A 6 -7.18 -0.17 10.47
N ALA A 7 -7.91 0.73 9.82
CA ALA A 7 -7.34 1.58 8.76
C ALA A 7 -6.27 2.53 9.31
N ILE A 8 -6.51 3.16 10.47
CA ILE A 8 -5.53 4.02 11.15
C ILE A 8 -4.26 3.23 11.51
N LEU A 9 -4.43 2.05 12.09
CA LEU A 9 -3.32 1.17 12.45
C LEU A 9 -2.53 0.74 11.20
N SER A 10 -3.22 0.38 10.13
CA SER A 10 -2.59 0.01 8.86
C SER A 10 -1.72 1.15 8.31
N GLY A 11 -2.22 2.39 8.31
CA GLY A 11 -1.44 3.56 7.87
C GLY A 11 -0.20 3.81 8.72
N ALA A 12 -0.32 3.68 10.05
CA ALA A 12 0.81 3.80 10.96
C ALA A 12 1.86 2.71 10.72
N LEU A 13 1.43 1.45 10.58
CA LEU A 13 2.32 0.32 10.29
C LEU A 13 3.04 0.48 8.94
N MET A 14 2.35 0.95 7.90
CA MET A 14 2.97 1.23 6.58
C MET A 14 4.06 2.29 6.69
N SER A 15 3.85 3.34 7.48
CA SER A 15 4.83 4.39 7.70
C SER A 15 6.07 3.86 8.43
N VAL A 16 5.89 3.09 9.49
CA VAL A 16 7.00 2.45 10.23
C VAL A 16 7.77 1.47 9.34
N GLN A 17 7.06 0.61 8.60
CA GLN A 17 7.66 -0.32 7.66
C GLN A 17 8.50 0.39 6.61
N GLY A 18 8.00 1.49 6.06
CA GLY A 18 8.73 2.27 5.06
C GLY A 18 10.05 2.82 5.59
N VAL A 19 10.04 3.37 6.80
CA VAL A 19 11.26 3.88 7.48
C VAL A 19 12.25 2.75 7.77
N PHE A 20 11.78 1.59 8.23
CA PHE A 20 12.65 0.43 8.47
C PHE A 20 13.29 -0.07 7.18
N ASN A 21 12.51 -0.20 6.12
CA ASN A 21 12.99 -0.65 4.82
C ASN A 21 14.02 0.33 4.23
N GLU A 22 13.82 1.64 4.40
CA GLU A 22 14.80 2.66 4.01
C GLU A 22 16.10 2.51 4.82
N GLY A 23 15.98 2.31 6.15
CA GLY A 23 17.13 2.10 7.03
C GLY A 23 17.97 0.87 6.64
N VAL A 24 17.32 -0.26 6.31
CA VAL A 24 17.99 -1.46 5.81
C VAL A 24 18.63 -1.20 4.44
N THR A 25 17.94 -0.48 3.56
CA THR A 25 18.43 -0.16 2.21
C THR A 25 19.71 0.66 2.25
N LYS A 26 19.84 1.60 3.20
CA LYS A 26 21.07 2.41 3.39
C LYS A 26 22.31 1.57 3.75
N GLN A 27 22.11 0.41 4.35
CA GLN A 27 23.18 -0.49 4.79
C GLN A 27 23.41 -1.66 3.82
N THR A 28 22.49 -1.87 2.86
CA THR A 28 22.54 -3.00 1.94
C THR A 28 22.27 -2.52 0.51
N SER A 29 21.11 -2.94 -0.04
CA SER A 29 20.60 -2.44 -1.30
C SER A 29 19.07 -2.50 -1.28
N ILE A 30 18.44 -1.75 -2.18
CA ILE A 30 16.98 -1.71 -2.28
C ILE A 30 16.37 -3.09 -2.58
N TRP A 31 17.04 -3.90 -3.40
CA TRP A 31 16.55 -5.25 -3.73
C TRP A 31 16.75 -6.25 -2.59
N VAL A 32 17.83 -6.13 -1.82
CA VAL A 32 18.06 -6.94 -0.63
C VAL A 32 17.02 -6.62 0.44
N SER A 33 16.78 -5.33 0.70
CA SER A 33 15.75 -4.88 1.63
C SER A 33 14.36 -5.37 1.21
N ALA A 34 13.96 -5.15 -0.04
CA ALA A 34 12.67 -5.56 -0.55
C ALA A 34 12.48 -7.09 -0.50
N SER A 35 13.50 -7.87 -0.88
CA SER A 35 13.44 -9.33 -0.82
C SER A 35 13.29 -9.85 0.60
N PHE A 36 14.04 -9.28 1.56
CA PHE A 36 13.97 -9.67 2.96
C PHE A 36 12.57 -9.37 3.55
N VAL A 37 12.01 -8.21 3.26
CA VAL A 37 10.66 -7.83 3.71
C VAL A 37 9.60 -8.78 3.17
N GLN A 38 9.64 -9.12 1.90
CA GLN A 38 8.68 -10.05 1.30
C GLN A 38 8.82 -11.46 1.84
N LEU A 39 10.06 -11.91 2.08
CA LEU A 39 10.31 -13.22 2.69
C LEU A 39 9.78 -13.29 4.13
N THR A 40 10.08 -12.30 4.96
CA THR A 40 9.61 -12.28 6.35
C THR A 40 8.08 -12.15 6.43
N ALA A 41 7.46 -11.35 5.55
CA ALA A 41 6.01 -11.27 5.43
C ALA A 41 5.40 -12.63 5.03
N PHE A 42 6.00 -13.32 4.07
CA PHE A 42 5.56 -14.65 3.64
C PHE A 42 5.61 -15.66 4.80
N LEU A 43 6.73 -15.72 5.52
CA LEU A 43 6.89 -16.62 6.67
C LEU A 43 5.88 -16.31 7.78
N PHE A 44 5.67 -15.03 8.06
CA PHE A 44 4.66 -14.60 9.04
C PHE A 44 3.25 -15.02 8.62
N CYS A 45 2.87 -14.82 7.36
CA CYS A 45 1.55 -15.20 6.84
C CYS A 45 1.35 -16.73 6.87
N ILE A 46 2.37 -17.52 6.53
CA ILE A 46 2.30 -18.99 6.66
C ILE A 46 2.12 -19.42 8.11
N GLY A 47 2.88 -18.82 9.02
CA GLY A 47 2.72 -19.06 10.45
C GLY A 47 1.29 -18.75 10.92
N ALA A 48 0.79 -17.55 10.58
CA ALA A 48 -0.57 -17.15 10.90
C ALA A 48 -1.61 -18.13 10.34
N TRP A 49 -1.50 -18.52 9.07
CA TRP A 49 -2.38 -19.50 8.45
C TRP A 49 -2.38 -20.85 9.19
N PHE A 50 -1.19 -21.27 9.65
CA PHE A 50 -1.10 -22.52 10.41
C PHE A 50 -1.84 -22.46 11.76
N PHE A 51 -1.71 -21.31 12.47
CA PHE A 51 -2.35 -21.14 13.79
C PHE A 51 -3.83 -20.77 13.71
N THR A 52 -4.31 -20.19 12.60
CA THR A 52 -5.75 -19.86 12.42
C THR A 52 -6.62 -21.02 11.92
N GLY A 53 -6.10 -22.24 11.95
CA GLY A 53 -6.91 -23.43 11.64
C GLY A 53 -6.90 -23.85 10.18
N ARG A 54 -6.04 -23.30 9.32
CA ARG A 54 -5.90 -23.66 7.88
C ARG A 54 -7.21 -23.57 7.12
N GLU A 55 -7.96 -22.49 7.29
CA GLU A 55 -9.32 -22.28 6.77
C GLU A 55 -9.48 -22.64 5.28
N SER A 56 -8.41 -22.50 4.48
CA SER A 56 -8.39 -22.88 3.08
C SER A 56 -7.04 -23.45 2.66
N SER A 57 -7.05 -24.35 1.69
CA SER A 57 -5.81 -24.93 1.13
C SER A 57 -5.17 -23.97 0.12
N PHE A 58 -3.83 -23.94 0.05
CA PHE A 58 -3.09 -23.24 -1.02
C PHE A 58 -3.50 -23.70 -2.42
N GLY A 59 -3.99 -24.94 -2.57
CA GLY A 59 -4.53 -25.44 -3.83
C GLY A 59 -5.76 -24.65 -4.33
N ALA A 60 -6.46 -23.93 -3.44
CA ALA A 60 -7.57 -23.06 -3.84
C ALA A 60 -7.11 -21.90 -4.74
N LEU A 61 -5.84 -21.48 -4.64
CA LEU A 61 -5.26 -20.44 -5.52
C LEU A 61 -5.32 -20.84 -7.00
N LEU A 62 -5.21 -22.15 -7.31
CA LEU A 62 -5.27 -22.63 -8.69
C LEU A 62 -6.70 -22.60 -9.27
N ARG A 63 -7.71 -22.46 -8.41
CA ARG A 63 -9.13 -22.43 -8.78
C ARG A 63 -9.70 -21.03 -8.91
N ILE A 64 -8.87 -19.98 -8.71
CA ILE A 64 -9.29 -18.58 -8.87
C ILE A 64 -9.55 -18.33 -10.35
N ASP A 65 -10.75 -17.83 -10.68
CA ASP A 65 -11.17 -17.55 -12.06
C ASP A 65 -10.31 -16.46 -12.69
N ASN A 66 -10.12 -15.36 -11.98
CA ASN A 66 -9.36 -14.19 -12.46
C ASN A 66 -7.90 -14.28 -12.02
N LYS A 67 -7.08 -15.01 -12.71
CA LYS A 67 -5.66 -15.28 -12.38
C LYS A 67 -4.79 -14.03 -12.28
N TYR A 68 -5.15 -12.91 -12.95
CA TYR A 68 -4.42 -11.65 -12.83
C TYR A 68 -4.44 -11.10 -11.38
N MET A 69 -5.43 -11.47 -10.55
CA MET A 69 -5.46 -11.08 -9.12
C MET A 69 -4.31 -11.70 -8.32
N LEU A 70 -3.71 -12.78 -8.80
CA LEU A 70 -2.53 -13.39 -8.19
C LEU A 70 -1.24 -12.57 -8.35
N LEU A 71 -1.27 -11.54 -9.19
CA LEU A 71 -0.14 -10.59 -9.36
C LEU A 71 0.09 -9.70 -8.12
N GLY A 72 -0.77 -9.79 -7.11
CA GLY A 72 -0.63 -9.01 -5.87
C GLY A 72 0.75 -9.10 -5.22
N GLY A 73 1.42 -10.25 -5.26
CA GLY A 73 2.79 -10.41 -4.77
C GLY A 73 3.82 -9.59 -5.54
N ILE A 74 3.72 -9.56 -6.87
CA ILE A 74 4.58 -8.74 -7.74
C ILE A 74 4.32 -7.26 -7.50
N LEU A 75 3.05 -6.87 -7.41
CA LEU A 75 2.66 -5.50 -7.07
C LEU A 75 3.20 -5.11 -5.69
N GLY A 76 3.16 -6.00 -4.70
CA GLY A 76 3.74 -5.77 -3.38
C GLY A 76 5.24 -5.50 -3.43
N ALA A 77 5.99 -6.23 -4.24
CA ALA A 77 7.42 -5.99 -4.43
C ALA A 77 7.69 -4.63 -5.10
N LEU A 78 6.93 -4.27 -6.13
CA LEU A 78 7.02 -2.97 -6.80
C LEU A 78 6.62 -1.82 -5.87
N ILE A 79 5.58 -2.00 -5.05
CA ILE A 79 5.17 -1.03 -4.03
C ILE A 79 6.31 -0.83 -3.04
N THR A 80 6.89 -1.89 -2.50
CA THR A 80 8.01 -1.81 -1.55
C THR A 80 9.19 -1.04 -2.16
N TYR A 81 9.57 -1.38 -3.39
CA TYR A 81 10.64 -0.68 -4.13
C TYR A 81 10.35 0.82 -4.28
N THR A 82 9.17 1.17 -4.77
CA THR A 82 8.80 2.57 -5.05
C THR A 82 8.65 3.39 -3.76
N VAL A 83 8.12 2.81 -2.68
CA VAL A 83 8.03 3.45 -1.35
C VAL A 83 9.43 3.76 -0.81
N ILE A 84 10.34 2.78 -0.81
CA ILE A 84 11.73 3.00 -0.37
C ILE A 84 12.38 4.12 -1.19
N LYS A 85 12.26 4.06 -2.51
CA LYS A 85 12.82 5.07 -3.42
C LYS A 85 12.28 6.47 -3.16
N SER A 86 10.98 6.58 -2.90
CA SER A 86 10.31 7.84 -2.58
C SER A 86 10.77 8.39 -1.23
N MET A 87 10.84 7.56 -0.19
CA MET A 87 11.29 7.98 1.14
C MET A 87 12.75 8.41 1.14
N SER A 88 13.62 7.72 0.41
CA SER A 88 15.03 8.09 0.27
C SER A 88 15.23 9.44 -0.43
N GLY A 89 14.34 9.82 -1.35
CA GLY A 89 14.43 11.06 -2.10
C GLY A 89 13.72 12.27 -1.46
N LEU A 90 12.60 12.04 -0.79
CA LEU A 90 11.71 13.09 -0.30
C LEU A 90 11.66 13.18 1.23
N GLY A 91 12.16 12.16 1.92
CA GLY A 91 11.93 11.94 3.34
C GLY A 91 10.57 11.27 3.62
N PRO A 92 10.43 10.61 4.79
CA PRO A 92 9.27 9.77 5.09
C PRO A 92 7.93 10.52 5.04
N ALA A 93 7.82 11.67 5.70
CA ALA A 93 6.55 12.38 5.80
C ALA A 93 6.04 12.87 4.44
N GLN A 94 6.88 13.50 3.62
CA GLN A 94 6.49 14.00 2.31
C GLN A 94 6.16 12.84 1.35
N ALA A 95 6.95 11.77 1.36
CA ALA A 95 6.69 10.58 0.56
C ALA A 95 5.33 9.97 0.89
N VAL A 96 5.02 9.78 2.18
CA VAL A 96 3.72 9.21 2.62
C VAL A 96 2.56 10.09 2.19
N MET A 97 2.64 11.42 2.32
CA MET A 97 1.55 12.32 1.90
C MET A 97 1.25 12.18 0.40
N ILE A 98 2.28 12.14 -0.44
CA ILE A 98 2.11 11.98 -1.90
C ILE A 98 1.55 10.58 -2.22
N ILE A 99 2.07 9.53 -1.59
CA ILE A 99 1.62 8.15 -1.79
C ILE A 99 0.14 8.02 -1.44
N VAL A 100 -0.28 8.51 -0.26
CA VAL A 100 -1.68 8.42 0.19
C VAL A 100 -2.61 9.18 -0.76
N THR A 101 -2.22 10.38 -1.21
CA THR A 101 -3.01 11.15 -2.18
C THR A 101 -3.16 10.39 -3.50
N ALA A 102 -2.08 9.79 -4.02
CA ALA A 102 -2.12 8.97 -5.22
C ALA A 102 -2.99 7.70 -5.03
N GLN A 103 -2.91 7.06 -3.86
CA GLN A 103 -3.76 5.91 -3.51
C GLN A 103 -5.24 6.27 -3.49
N LEU A 104 -5.61 7.40 -2.89
CA LEU A 104 -6.98 7.89 -2.86
C LEU A 104 -7.52 8.14 -4.28
N LEU A 105 -6.72 8.80 -5.13
CA LEU A 105 -7.09 9.05 -6.52
C LEU A 105 -7.28 7.73 -7.28
N ALA A 106 -6.33 6.83 -7.19
CA ALA A 106 -6.39 5.53 -7.86
C ALA A 106 -7.60 4.70 -7.38
N ALA A 107 -7.85 4.64 -6.07
CA ALA A 107 -9.00 3.94 -5.52
C ALA A 107 -10.33 4.54 -6.02
N TYR A 108 -10.43 5.88 -6.06
CA TYR A 108 -11.63 6.54 -6.59
C TYR A 108 -11.85 6.26 -8.08
N LEU A 109 -10.78 6.26 -8.88
CA LEU A 109 -10.89 5.91 -10.31
C LEU A 109 -11.32 4.45 -10.50
N ILE A 110 -10.81 3.53 -9.70
CA ILE A 110 -11.21 2.12 -9.73
C ILE A 110 -12.71 1.98 -9.43
N GLU A 111 -13.22 2.66 -8.39
CA GLU A 111 -14.64 2.67 -8.06
C GLU A 111 -15.49 3.37 -9.13
N LEU A 112 -15.04 4.50 -9.66
CA LEU A 112 -15.76 5.28 -10.66
C LEU A 112 -16.00 4.48 -11.96
N PHE A 113 -14.99 3.71 -12.37
CA PHE A 113 -15.09 2.87 -13.57
C PHE A 113 -15.55 1.43 -13.28
N GLY A 114 -15.70 1.05 -12.00
CA GLY A 114 -16.06 -0.31 -11.62
C GLY A 114 -15.01 -1.34 -12.02
N LEU A 115 -13.71 -0.97 -11.96
CA LEU A 115 -12.62 -1.84 -12.37
C LEU A 115 -12.43 -3.01 -11.38
N PHE A 116 -11.87 -4.10 -11.86
CA PHE A 116 -11.51 -5.29 -11.06
C PHE A 116 -12.66 -5.92 -10.27
N GLY A 117 -13.92 -5.69 -10.68
CA GLY A 117 -15.10 -6.21 -9.98
C GLY A 117 -15.58 -5.36 -8.80
N THR A 118 -15.08 -4.16 -8.63
CA THR A 118 -15.57 -3.21 -7.62
C THR A 118 -16.96 -2.68 -8.00
N GLN A 119 -17.77 -2.34 -6.99
CA GLN A 119 -19.05 -1.67 -7.24
C GLN A 119 -18.80 -0.27 -7.83
N LYS A 120 -19.44 0.00 -8.97
CA LYS A 120 -19.35 1.31 -9.62
C LYS A 120 -20.05 2.37 -8.76
N VAL A 121 -19.39 3.50 -8.57
CA VAL A 121 -19.97 4.68 -7.89
C VAL A 121 -20.14 5.82 -8.89
N ASP A 122 -21.14 6.69 -8.64
CA ASP A 122 -21.33 7.87 -9.43
C ASP A 122 -20.28 8.93 -9.14
N PHE A 123 -20.01 9.75 -10.16
CA PHE A 123 -19.09 10.88 -10.04
C PHE A 123 -19.58 11.90 -9.02
N GLN A 124 -18.72 12.33 -8.11
CA GLN A 124 -19.06 13.26 -7.04
C GLN A 124 -18.06 14.41 -6.95
N TRP A 125 -18.53 15.63 -7.20
CA TRP A 125 -17.70 16.85 -7.18
C TRP A 125 -16.98 17.07 -5.85
N HIS A 126 -17.60 16.75 -4.71
CA HIS A 126 -16.97 16.93 -3.40
C HIS A 126 -15.72 16.05 -3.21
N LYS A 127 -15.61 14.90 -3.88
CA LYS A 127 -14.40 14.08 -3.87
C LYS A 127 -13.24 14.78 -4.60
N LEU A 128 -13.50 15.45 -5.72
CA LEU A 128 -12.49 16.28 -6.41
C LEU A 128 -12.00 17.44 -5.54
N ILE A 129 -12.91 18.09 -4.82
CA ILE A 129 -12.56 19.16 -3.87
C ILE A 129 -11.66 18.58 -2.77
N GLY A 130 -11.99 17.39 -2.24
CA GLY A 130 -11.16 16.69 -1.27
C GLY A 130 -9.72 16.40 -1.77
N PHE A 131 -9.59 15.99 -3.04
CA PHE A 131 -8.25 15.82 -3.67
C PHE A 131 -7.50 17.14 -3.79
N ALA A 132 -8.17 18.21 -4.23
CA ALA A 132 -7.53 19.52 -4.34
C ALA A 132 -7.04 20.04 -2.99
N ILE A 133 -7.83 19.86 -1.92
CA ILE A 133 -7.43 20.18 -0.54
C ILE A 133 -6.22 19.35 -0.09
N SER A 134 -6.20 18.04 -0.41
CA SER A 134 -5.07 17.16 -0.08
C SER A 134 -3.79 17.61 -0.75
N ILE A 135 -3.85 17.97 -2.04
CA ILE A 135 -2.71 18.51 -2.79
C ILE A 135 -2.26 19.84 -2.19
N GLY A 136 -3.20 20.74 -1.88
CA GLY A 136 -2.91 22.00 -1.20
C GLY A 136 -2.22 21.80 0.14
N GLY A 137 -2.65 20.81 0.92
CA GLY A 137 -1.99 20.42 2.18
C GLY A 137 -0.56 19.95 2.00
N ILE A 138 -0.28 19.17 0.94
CA ILE A 138 1.09 18.72 0.60
C ILE A 138 1.97 19.92 0.24
N LEU A 139 1.47 20.86 -0.56
CA LEU A 139 2.20 22.06 -0.95
C LEU A 139 2.49 22.94 0.28
N LEU A 140 1.52 23.10 1.17
CA LEU A 140 1.68 23.84 2.42
C LEU A 140 2.70 23.17 3.34
N PHE A 141 2.67 21.84 3.46
CA PHE A 141 3.64 21.09 4.26
C PHE A 141 5.09 21.23 3.75
N LYS A 142 5.24 21.47 2.46
CA LYS A 142 6.56 21.67 1.82
C LYS A 142 7.05 23.12 1.88
N TRP A 143 6.19 24.08 2.26
CA TRP A 143 6.46 25.52 2.12
C TRP A 143 7.66 26.02 2.93
N ASP A 144 8.05 25.34 4.01
CA ASP A 144 9.12 25.75 4.92
C ASP A 144 10.52 25.25 4.54
N LYS A 145 10.81 25.07 3.22
CA LYS A 145 12.15 24.70 2.75
C LYS A 145 12.64 25.61 1.65
#